data_5626d323b643b6afcc7ce93303189322
#
_entry.id   5626d323b643b6afcc7ce93303189322
#
_cell.length_a   1.000
_cell.length_b   1.000
_cell.length_c   1.000
_cell.angle_alpha   90.00
_cell.angle_beta   90.00
_cell.angle_gamma   90.00
#
_symmetry.space_group_name_H-M   'P 1'
#
loop_
_entity.id
_entity.type
_entity.pdbx_description
1 polymer ?
#
loop_
_entity_poly.entity_id
_entity_poly.type
_entity_poly.pdbx_seq_one_letter_code
_entity_poly.pdbx_strand_id
1 'polypeptide(L)'
;MPAIDYRTKKGGRVSGVTTIISGNLAWNKQALMYWAWNEGKEGRDFRKTRDAAADVGMIAHAMVEGDLKGKPYKPAVGIDKSIIDKAENAYLAYLEFKDVVGLKMIESEKSMVSEEFKFGGTIDIAAIKKVTAIIDLKTSKQIYADHKIQISAYGKLWNENIPENPIQAYYILKLGKEDGSFSYHYFPPDALEKEWMVFKALLILHNLKKQIG
;
A
#
# COMPACT_ATOMS: atom_id res chain seq x y z
N MET A 1 8.96 -7.73 -6.38
CA MET A 1 10.02 -7.39 -5.40
C MET A 1 10.24 -8.58 -4.49
N PRO A 2 11.48 -8.86 -4.02
CA PRO A 2 11.68 -9.87 -3.01
C PRO A 2 10.92 -9.50 -1.73
N ALA A 3 10.43 -10.50 -0.99
CA ALA A 3 9.73 -10.28 0.26
C ALA A 3 10.66 -9.57 1.26
N ILE A 4 10.23 -8.44 1.80
CA ILE A 4 11.01 -7.69 2.79
C ILE A 4 11.04 -8.49 4.09
N ASP A 5 12.23 -8.69 4.67
CA ASP A 5 12.43 -9.40 5.93
C ASP A 5 12.44 -8.39 7.09
N TYR A 6 11.29 -8.17 7.71
CA TYR A 6 11.15 -7.27 8.85
C TYR A 6 11.68 -7.94 10.13
N ARG A 7 12.63 -7.27 10.82
CA ARG A 7 13.22 -7.78 12.07
C ARG A 7 13.17 -6.75 13.19
N THR A 8 12.84 -7.21 14.38
CA THR A 8 12.96 -6.44 15.61
C THR A 8 14.43 -6.13 15.94
N LYS A 9 14.69 -5.17 16.81
CA LYS A 9 16.05 -4.85 17.33
C LYS A 9 16.77 -6.07 17.92
N LYS A 10 16.01 -7.04 18.45
CA LYS A 10 16.55 -8.31 18.97
C LYS A 10 16.71 -9.40 17.91
N GLY A 11 16.52 -9.07 16.61
CA GLY A 11 16.68 -9.99 15.48
C GLY A 11 15.47 -10.88 15.18
N GLY A 12 14.41 -10.86 15.99
CA GLY A 12 13.21 -11.65 15.76
C GLY A 12 12.46 -11.22 14.50
N ARG A 13 12.11 -12.19 13.64
CA ARG A 13 11.33 -11.94 12.42
C ARG A 13 9.89 -11.60 12.75
N VAL A 14 9.31 -10.60 12.08
CA VAL A 14 7.91 -10.20 12.22
C VAL A 14 7.21 -10.16 10.86
N SER A 15 5.87 -10.29 10.88
CA SER A 15 5.08 -10.26 9.65
C SER A 15 4.80 -8.83 9.22
N GLY A 16 4.74 -8.60 7.91
CA GLY A 16 4.39 -7.30 7.34
C GLY A 16 2.89 -7.00 7.42
N VAL A 17 2.54 -5.71 7.43
CA VAL A 17 1.15 -5.21 7.46
C VAL A 17 0.28 -5.91 6.41
N THR A 18 0.71 -5.92 5.15
CA THR A 18 -0.04 -6.52 4.04
C THR A 18 -0.26 -8.02 4.22
N THR A 19 0.74 -8.75 4.74
CA THR A 19 0.63 -10.19 5.05
C THR A 19 -0.40 -10.43 6.14
N ILE A 20 -0.42 -9.62 7.20
CA ILE A 20 -1.37 -9.73 8.30
C ILE A 20 -2.79 -9.49 7.79
N ILE A 21 -3.01 -8.43 7.01
CA ILE A 21 -4.32 -8.09 6.46
C ILE A 21 -4.79 -9.17 5.50
N SER A 22 -4.03 -9.48 4.45
CA SER A 22 -4.45 -10.42 3.41
C SER A 22 -4.66 -11.84 3.92
N GLY A 23 -3.90 -12.26 4.92
CA GLY A 23 -4.01 -13.59 5.50
C GLY A 23 -5.17 -13.79 6.48
N ASN A 24 -5.78 -12.72 6.98
CA ASN A 24 -6.76 -12.80 8.07
C ASN A 24 -8.05 -12.02 7.82
N LEU A 25 -8.06 -10.98 6.98
CA LEU A 25 -9.26 -10.26 6.61
C LEU A 25 -10.16 -11.15 5.74
N ALA A 26 -11.40 -11.36 6.18
CA ALA A 26 -12.30 -12.32 5.55
C ALA A 26 -13.57 -11.70 4.96
N TRP A 27 -13.93 -10.48 5.32
CA TRP A 27 -15.21 -9.87 4.93
C TRP A 27 -15.35 -9.55 3.43
N ASN A 28 -14.23 -9.50 2.69
CA ASN A 28 -14.23 -9.29 1.24
C ASN A 28 -14.18 -10.61 0.43
N LYS A 29 -14.06 -11.77 1.08
CA LYS A 29 -13.89 -13.07 0.39
C LYS A 29 -15.06 -13.39 -0.54
N GLN A 30 -16.29 -13.12 -0.12
CA GLN A 30 -17.47 -13.38 -0.93
C GLN A 30 -17.45 -12.57 -2.25
N ALA A 31 -17.10 -11.28 -2.17
CA ALA A 31 -16.97 -10.43 -3.34
C ALA A 31 -15.85 -10.90 -4.28
N LEU A 32 -14.71 -11.35 -3.72
CA LEU A 32 -13.60 -11.91 -4.50
C LEU A 32 -13.98 -13.24 -5.17
N MET A 33 -14.71 -14.10 -4.49
CA MET A 33 -15.20 -15.36 -5.08
C MET A 33 -16.17 -15.07 -6.23
N TYR A 34 -17.08 -14.12 -6.06
CA TYR A 34 -18.02 -13.73 -7.12
C TYR A 34 -17.29 -13.12 -8.33
N TRP A 35 -16.30 -12.26 -8.08
CA TRP A 35 -15.45 -11.73 -9.13
C TRP A 35 -14.71 -12.83 -9.89
N ALA A 36 -14.07 -13.76 -9.18
CA ALA A 36 -13.34 -14.88 -9.81
C ALA A 36 -14.26 -15.78 -10.64
N TRP A 37 -15.50 -16.00 -10.16
CA TRP A 37 -16.51 -16.74 -10.91
C TRP A 37 -16.92 -16.01 -12.20
N ASN A 38 -17.12 -14.68 -12.16
CA ASN A 38 -17.42 -13.89 -13.35
C ASN A 38 -16.28 -13.91 -14.38
N GLU A 39 -15.02 -13.81 -13.93
CA GLU A 39 -13.86 -13.97 -14.82
C GLU A 39 -13.92 -15.31 -15.56
N GLY A 40 -14.21 -16.40 -14.83
CA GLY A 40 -14.35 -17.73 -15.42
C GLY A 40 -15.52 -17.84 -16.41
N LYS A 41 -16.66 -17.20 -16.14
CA LYS A 41 -17.78 -17.15 -17.08
C LYS A 41 -17.46 -16.46 -18.40
N GLU A 42 -16.57 -15.47 -18.34
CA GLU A 42 -16.10 -14.76 -19.53
C GLU A 42 -14.87 -15.41 -20.18
N GLY A 43 -14.53 -16.64 -19.77
CA GLY A 43 -13.41 -17.42 -20.32
C GLY A 43 -12.02 -16.90 -19.92
N ARG A 44 -11.93 -16.02 -18.91
CA ARG A 44 -10.66 -15.48 -18.39
C ARG A 44 -10.17 -16.26 -17.18
N ASP A 45 -8.86 -16.48 -17.07
CA ASP A 45 -8.24 -16.97 -15.84
C ASP A 45 -8.09 -15.82 -14.84
N PHE A 46 -8.88 -15.85 -13.77
CA PHE A 46 -8.85 -14.80 -12.73
C PHE A 46 -7.47 -14.61 -12.10
N ARG A 47 -6.62 -15.64 -12.07
CA ARG A 47 -5.25 -15.52 -11.55
C ARG A 47 -4.41 -14.63 -12.45
N LYS A 48 -4.51 -14.81 -13.78
CA LYS A 48 -3.81 -13.96 -14.76
C LYS A 48 -4.29 -12.52 -14.67
N THR A 49 -5.62 -12.31 -14.56
CA THR A 49 -6.18 -10.95 -14.39
C THR A 49 -5.70 -10.27 -13.10
N ARG A 50 -5.68 -11.03 -11.99
CA ARG A 50 -5.16 -10.56 -10.70
C ARG A 50 -3.67 -10.21 -10.79
N ASP A 51 -2.87 -11.12 -11.34
CA ASP A 51 -1.41 -10.97 -11.39
C ASP A 51 -1.02 -9.80 -12.30
N ALA A 52 -1.66 -9.64 -13.46
CA ALA A 52 -1.46 -8.48 -14.32
C ALA A 52 -1.83 -7.15 -13.61
N ALA A 53 -2.90 -7.14 -12.80
CA ALA A 53 -3.26 -5.95 -12.03
C ALA A 53 -2.24 -5.64 -10.92
N ALA A 54 -1.65 -6.67 -10.30
CA ALA A 54 -0.58 -6.51 -9.31
C ALA A 54 0.71 -6.00 -9.96
N ASP A 55 1.06 -6.50 -11.15
CA ASP A 55 2.24 -6.05 -11.90
C ASP A 55 2.14 -4.57 -12.27
N VAL A 56 0.97 -4.12 -12.75
CA VAL A 56 0.71 -2.68 -13.00
C VAL A 56 0.97 -1.84 -11.75
N GLY A 57 0.44 -2.27 -10.59
CA GLY A 57 0.65 -1.58 -9.33
C GLY A 57 2.12 -1.53 -8.93
N MET A 58 2.82 -2.65 -9.00
CA MET A 58 4.24 -2.76 -8.65
C MET A 58 5.11 -1.85 -9.54
N ILE A 59 4.86 -1.81 -10.84
CA ILE A 59 5.62 -0.97 -11.78
C ILE A 59 5.32 0.51 -11.53
N ALA A 60 4.05 0.88 -11.32
CA ALA A 60 3.67 2.26 -11.01
C ALA A 60 4.34 2.77 -9.73
N HIS A 61 4.35 1.98 -8.65
CA HIS A 61 5.09 2.31 -7.42
C HIS A 61 6.59 2.48 -7.67
N ALA A 62 7.19 1.58 -8.46
CA ALA A 62 8.62 1.67 -8.78
C ALA A 62 8.95 2.92 -9.64
N MET A 63 8.05 3.35 -10.52
CA MET A 63 8.19 4.60 -11.27
C MET A 63 8.13 5.82 -10.35
N VAL A 64 7.17 5.84 -9.41
CA VAL A 64 7.06 6.91 -8.40
C VAL A 64 8.29 6.95 -7.49
N GLU A 65 8.74 5.80 -7.00
CA GLU A 65 9.97 5.70 -6.21
C GLU A 65 11.18 6.21 -6.98
N GLY A 66 11.27 5.84 -8.27
CA GLY A 66 12.34 6.29 -9.17
C GLY A 66 12.36 7.81 -9.34
N ASP A 67 11.20 8.44 -9.49
CA ASP A 67 11.06 9.90 -9.55
C ASP A 67 11.52 10.56 -8.24
N LEU A 68 11.03 10.06 -7.11
CA LEU A 68 11.37 10.59 -5.78
C LEU A 68 12.86 10.48 -5.46
N LYS A 69 13.52 9.42 -5.92
CA LYS A 69 14.95 9.18 -5.72
C LYS A 69 15.84 9.74 -6.83
N GLY A 70 15.29 10.38 -7.85
CA GLY A 70 16.03 10.88 -9.01
C GLY A 70 16.68 9.76 -9.84
N LYS A 71 16.12 8.54 -9.81
CA LYS A 71 16.60 7.35 -10.53
C LYS A 71 15.45 6.74 -11.33
N PRO A 72 15.18 7.21 -12.58
CA PRO A 72 14.06 6.74 -13.37
C PRO A 72 14.00 5.21 -13.48
N TYR A 73 12.83 4.64 -13.19
CA TYR A 73 12.58 3.22 -13.31
C TYR A 73 12.64 2.79 -14.79
N LYS A 74 13.28 1.65 -15.05
CA LYS A 74 13.30 1.02 -16.37
C LYS A 74 12.62 -0.35 -16.26
N PRO A 75 11.50 -0.57 -16.97
CA PRO A 75 10.84 -1.88 -16.99
C PRO A 75 11.79 -2.99 -17.44
N ALA A 76 11.66 -4.17 -16.86
CA ALA A 76 12.43 -5.34 -17.30
C ALA A 76 12.00 -5.76 -18.71
N VAL A 77 12.93 -6.37 -19.45
CA VAL A 77 12.66 -6.91 -20.79
C VAL A 77 11.64 -8.05 -20.69
N GLY A 78 10.64 -8.06 -21.57
CA GLY A 78 9.62 -9.12 -21.64
C GLY A 78 8.34 -8.87 -20.86
N ILE A 79 8.21 -7.72 -20.19
CA ILE A 79 6.93 -7.31 -19.60
C ILE A 79 5.97 -6.89 -20.72
N ASP A 80 4.71 -7.33 -20.63
CA ASP A 80 3.66 -6.97 -21.59
C ASP A 80 3.51 -5.44 -21.69
N LYS A 81 3.47 -4.95 -22.93
CA LYS A 81 3.34 -3.51 -23.19
C LYS A 81 2.10 -2.91 -22.55
N SER A 82 0.98 -3.63 -22.53
CA SER A 82 -0.27 -3.15 -21.93
C SER A 82 -0.15 -2.93 -20.41
N ILE A 83 0.68 -3.71 -19.73
CA ILE A 83 0.98 -3.55 -18.30
C ILE A 83 1.82 -2.28 -18.09
N ILE A 84 2.82 -2.07 -18.96
CA ILE A 84 3.67 -0.86 -18.90
C ILE A 84 2.84 0.39 -19.15
N ASP A 85 2.03 0.41 -20.23
CA ASP A 85 1.19 1.56 -20.59
C ASP A 85 0.24 1.95 -19.45
N LYS A 86 -0.36 0.96 -18.77
CA LYS A 86 -1.22 1.19 -17.59
C LYS A 86 -0.44 1.70 -16.37
N ALA A 87 0.77 1.23 -16.15
CA ALA A 87 1.61 1.73 -15.07
C ALA A 87 2.10 3.15 -15.35
N GLU A 88 2.41 3.49 -16.61
CA GLU A 88 2.73 4.85 -17.04
C GLU A 88 1.56 5.81 -16.85
N ASN A 89 0.32 5.42 -17.18
CA ASN A 89 -0.87 6.22 -16.89
C ASN A 89 -1.00 6.51 -15.39
N ALA A 90 -0.82 5.50 -14.55
CA ALA A 90 -0.83 5.69 -13.09
C ALA A 90 0.30 6.60 -12.61
N TYR A 91 1.48 6.51 -13.21
CA TYR A 91 2.60 7.40 -12.92
C TYR A 91 2.34 8.84 -13.36
N LEU A 92 1.72 9.06 -14.53
CA LEU A 92 1.30 10.40 -14.97
C LEU A 92 0.28 11.02 -14.00
N ALA A 93 -0.67 10.23 -13.51
CA ALA A 93 -1.62 10.64 -12.47
C ALA A 93 -0.91 11.10 -11.17
N TYR A 94 0.17 10.41 -10.78
CA TYR A 94 1.01 10.84 -9.65
C TYR A 94 1.74 12.16 -9.93
N LEU A 95 2.32 12.35 -11.11
CA LEU A 95 3.01 13.60 -11.46
C LEU A 95 2.05 14.79 -11.41
N GLU A 96 0.85 14.65 -11.95
CA GLU A 96 -0.19 15.68 -11.86
C GLU A 96 -0.57 15.99 -10.41
N PHE A 97 -0.79 14.96 -9.58
CA PHE A 97 -1.03 15.13 -8.14
C PHE A 97 0.11 15.89 -7.45
N LYS A 98 1.37 15.50 -7.73
CA LYS A 98 2.56 16.13 -7.16
C LYS A 98 2.61 17.63 -7.46
N ASP A 99 2.32 18.01 -8.70
CA ASP A 99 2.33 19.41 -9.15
C ASP A 99 1.19 20.21 -8.53
N VAL A 100 -0.04 19.68 -8.54
CA VAL A 100 -1.23 20.36 -8.03
C VAL A 100 -1.16 20.54 -6.52
N VAL A 101 -0.70 19.53 -5.77
CA VAL A 101 -0.76 19.56 -4.30
C VAL A 101 0.47 20.23 -3.70
N GLY A 102 1.60 20.27 -4.40
CA GLY A 102 2.84 20.94 -3.95
C GLY A 102 3.39 20.36 -2.65
N LEU A 103 3.36 19.03 -2.51
CA LEU A 103 3.90 18.32 -1.35
C LEU A 103 5.43 18.28 -1.41
N LYS A 104 6.08 18.55 -0.26
CA LYS A 104 7.51 18.27 -0.12
C LYS A 104 7.67 16.84 0.41
N MET A 105 8.15 15.94 -0.44
CA MET A 105 8.45 14.56 -0.06
C MET A 105 9.64 14.51 0.91
N ILE A 106 9.54 13.65 1.93
CA ILE A 106 10.59 13.44 2.93
C ILE A 106 11.25 12.09 2.70
N GLU A 107 10.42 11.05 2.61
CA GLU A 107 10.85 9.66 2.52
C GLU A 107 9.96 8.90 1.53
N SER A 108 10.54 7.92 0.85
CA SER A 108 9.81 6.95 0.04
C SER A 108 10.29 5.54 0.33
N GLU A 109 9.39 4.56 0.24
CA GLU A 109 9.67 3.14 0.46
C GLU A 109 10.41 2.89 1.80
N LYS A 110 9.99 3.60 2.87
CA LYS A 110 10.61 3.46 4.18
C LYS A 110 10.08 2.26 4.93
N SER A 111 10.94 1.26 5.11
CA SER A 111 10.64 0.08 5.92
C SER A 111 10.85 0.36 7.40
N MET A 112 9.88 -0.03 8.22
CA MET A 112 9.89 0.15 9.67
C MET A 112 9.35 -1.09 10.39
N VAL A 113 9.67 -1.23 11.68
CA VAL A 113 9.19 -2.29 12.55
C VAL A 113 8.65 -1.69 13.85
N SER A 114 7.50 -2.16 14.29
CA SER A 114 6.99 -1.89 15.63
C SER A 114 7.64 -2.84 16.63
N GLU A 115 8.36 -2.28 17.59
CA GLU A 115 8.90 -3.03 18.73
C GLU A 115 7.83 -3.31 19.78
N GLU A 116 6.79 -2.46 19.86
CA GLU A 116 5.66 -2.63 20.76
C GLU A 116 4.75 -3.77 20.30
N PHE A 117 4.26 -3.70 19.04
CA PHE A 117 3.25 -4.61 18.52
C PHE A 117 3.82 -5.79 17.72
N LYS A 118 5.13 -5.79 17.40
CA LYS A 118 5.82 -6.88 16.67
C LYS A 118 5.25 -7.13 15.27
N PHE A 119 5.15 -6.08 14.48
CA PHE A 119 4.86 -6.15 13.04
C PHE A 119 5.73 -5.18 12.26
N GLY A 120 5.85 -5.37 10.96
CA GLY A 120 6.62 -4.49 10.08
C GLY A 120 5.79 -3.96 8.93
N GLY A 121 6.28 -2.93 8.26
CA GLY A 121 5.65 -2.37 7.08
C GLY A 121 6.57 -1.42 6.35
N THR A 122 6.28 -1.22 5.05
CA THR A 122 6.95 -0.22 4.22
C THR A 122 5.91 0.79 3.79
N ILE A 123 6.15 2.06 4.07
CA ILE A 123 5.29 3.15 3.63
C ILE A 123 5.72 3.60 2.24
N ASP A 124 4.76 3.91 1.37
CA ASP A 124 5.06 4.38 0.01
C ASP A 124 5.72 5.76 0.06
N ILE A 125 5.08 6.72 0.69
CA ILE A 125 5.56 8.10 0.77
C ILE A 125 5.26 8.72 2.14
N ALA A 126 6.24 9.41 2.72
CA ALA A 126 6.03 10.41 3.75
C ALA A 126 6.33 11.79 3.19
N ALA A 127 5.48 12.77 3.47
CA ALA A 127 5.57 14.11 2.91
C ALA A 127 5.19 15.18 3.93
N ILE A 128 5.70 16.42 3.70
CA ILE A 128 5.26 17.63 4.42
C ILE A 128 4.64 18.59 3.43
N LYS A 129 3.43 19.10 3.75
CA LYS A 129 2.89 20.31 3.16
C LYS A 129 2.86 21.44 4.19
N LYS A 130 2.00 21.32 5.18
CA LYS A 130 2.01 22.11 6.42
C LYS A 130 2.17 21.20 7.62
N VAL A 131 1.88 19.94 7.43
CA VAL A 131 1.87 18.88 8.43
C VAL A 131 2.51 17.62 7.84
N THR A 132 3.03 16.75 8.70
CA THR A 132 3.58 15.45 8.28
C THR A 132 2.45 14.51 7.90
N ALA A 133 2.54 13.93 6.72
CA ALA A 133 1.52 13.04 6.17
C ALA A 133 2.13 11.75 5.62
N ILE A 134 1.37 10.64 5.73
CA ILE A 134 1.59 9.43 4.93
C ILE A 134 0.69 9.48 3.71
N ILE A 135 1.24 9.12 2.56
CA ILE A 135 0.50 8.95 1.30
C ILE A 135 0.69 7.52 0.86
N ASP A 136 -0.40 6.78 0.75
CA ASP A 136 -0.46 5.40 0.30
C ASP A 136 -1.01 5.36 -1.13
N LEU A 137 -0.26 4.79 -2.06
CA LEU A 137 -0.58 4.76 -3.48
C LEU A 137 -1.45 3.56 -3.82
N LYS A 138 -2.49 3.75 -4.61
CA LYS A 138 -3.39 2.68 -5.05
C LYS A 138 -3.76 2.81 -6.53
N THR A 139 -3.55 1.73 -7.29
CA THR A 139 -3.99 1.59 -8.70
C THR A 139 -5.30 0.81 -8.84
N SER A 140 -6.00 0.57 -7.73
CA SER A 140 -7.28 -0.13 -7.69
C SER A 140 -8.43 0.74 -8.20
N LYS A 141 -9.53 0.09 -8.64
CA LYS A 141 -10.71 0.80 -9.15
C LYS A 141 -11.35 1.74 -8.12
N GLN A 142 -11.28 1.38 -6.84
CA GLN A 142 -11.83 2.17 -5.72
C GLN A 142 -11.00 1.98 -4.46
N ILE A 143 -11.24 2.83 -3.45
CA ILE A 143 -10.61 2.68 -2.14
C ILE A 143 -11.45 1.69 -1.32
N TYR A 144 -10.77 0.67 -0.82
CA TYR A 144 -11.36 -0.40 -0.01
C TYR A 144 -11.05 -0.21 1.48
N ALA A 145 -11.78 -0.92 2.35
CA ALA A 145 -11.58 -0.85 3.79
C ALA A 145 -10.18 -1.33 4.23
N ASP A 146 -9.62 -2.34 3.53
CA ASP A 146 -8.27 -2.85 3.78
C ASP A 146 -7.18 -1.80 3.53
N HIS A 147 -7.35 -0.89 2.59
CA HIS A 147 -6.43 0.24 2.38
C HIS A 147 -6.40 1.19 3.59
N LYS A 148 -7.57 1.46 4.21
CA LYS A 148 -7.65 2.29 5.42
C LYS A 148 -7.01 1.59 6.63
N ILE A 149 -7.23 0.28 6.76
CA ILE A 149 -6.59 -0.54 7.79
C ILE A 149 -5.07 -0.53 7.60
N GLN A 150 -4.60 -0.64 6.36
CA GLN A 150 -3.18 -0.62 6.03
C GLN A 150 -2.53 0.71 6.43
N ILE A 151 -3.08 1.83 5.99
CA ILE A 151 -2.48 3.15 6.24
C ILE A 151 -2.55 3.53 7.72
N SER A 152 -3.56 3.08 8.48
CA SER A 152 -3.63 3.27 9.93
C SER A 152 -2.47 2.56 10.65
N ALA A 153 -2.14 1.33 10.24
CA ALA A 153 -0.99 0.60 10.76
C ALA A 153 0.34 1.29 10.40
N TYR A 154 0.45 1.85 9.21
CA TYR A 154 1.62 2.63 8.80
C TYR A 154 1.81 3.90 9.64
N GLY A 155 0.73 4.58 10.02
CA GLY A 155 0.81 5.71 10.94
C GLY A 155 1.34 5.34 12.32
N LYS A 156 0.93 4.19 12.86
CA LYS A 156 1.47 3.70 14.14
C LYS A 156 2.96 3.32 14.01
N LEU A 157 3.37 2.68 12.90
CA LEU A 157 4.79 2.41 12.63
C LEU A 157 5.61 3.71 12.59
N TRP A 158 5.12 4.72 11.86
CA TRP A 158 5.82 6.00 11.76
C TRP A 158 5.94 6.67 13.12
N ASN A 159 4.84 6.84 13.85
CA ASN A 159 4.83 7.53 15.14
C ASN A 159 5.68 6.84 16.22
N GLU A 160 5.81 5.50 16.16
CA GLU A 160 6.70 4.74 17.05
C GLU A 160 8.19 4.94 16.68
N ASN A 161 8.51 4.99 15.38
CA ASN A 161 9.89 5.06 14.91
C ASN A 161 10.43 6.49 14.76
N ILE A 162 9.54 7.49 14.58
CA ILE A 162 9.87 8.89 14.35
C ILE A 162 8.96 9.78 15.22
N PRO A 163 9.04 9.66 16.55
CA PRO A 163 8.14 10.36 17.48
C PRO A 163 8.32 11.88 17.47
N GLU A 164 9.46 12.38 17.04
CA GLU A 164 9.75 13.81 16.91
C GLU A 164 8.99 14.48 15.75
N ASN A 165 8.45 13.70 14.83
CA ASN A 165 7.69 14.19 13.69
C ASN A 165 6.44 13.33 13.44
N PRO A 166 5.45 13.34 14.33
CA PRO A 166 4.29 12.47 14.26
C PRO A 166 3.41 12.77 13.06
N ILE A 167 2.69 11.74 12.59
CA ILE A 167 1.72 11.86 11.49
C ILE A 167 0.53 12.70 11.94
N GLN A 168 0.21 13.70 11.12
CA GLN A 168 -0.90 14.63 11.31
C GLN A 168 -1.94 14.55 10.18
N ALA A 169 -1.66 13.76 9.14
CA ALA A 169 -2.59 13.53 8.02
C ALA A 169 -2.32 12.20 7.33
N TYR A 170 -3.38 11.60 6.77
CA TYR A 170 -3.29 10.44 5.91
C TYR A 170 -3.93 10.74 4.56
N TYR A 171 -3.30 10.29 3.50
CA TYR A 171 -3.84 10.35 2.14
C TYR A 171 -3.78 8.97 1.51
N ILE A 172 -4.90 8.49 0.97
CA ILE A 172 -4.90 7.38 0.03
C ILE A 172 -5.05 8.00 -1.35
N LEU A 173 -4.00 7.90 -2.14
CA LEU A 173 -3.94 8.45 -3.49
C LEU A 173 -4.25 7.34 -4.50
N LYS A 174 -5.42 7.46 -5.13
CA LYS A 174 -5.82 6.58 -6.22
C LYS A 174 -5.28 7.12 -7.54
N LEU A 175 -4.55 6.27 -8.24
CA LEU A 175 -3.92 6.54 -9.53
C LEU A 175 -4.68 5.77 -10.62
N GLY A 176 -5.27 6.48 -11.58
CA GLY A 176 -6.05 5.94 -12.68
C GLY A 176 -5.14 5.31 -13.73
N LYS A 177 -5.07 3.99 -13.77
CA LYS A 177 -4.24 3.24 -14.72
C LYS A 177 -4.83 3.13 -16.12
N GLU A 178 -6.11 3.46 -16.30
CA GLU A 178 -6.76 3.43 -17.61
C GLU A 178 -6.79 4.83 -18.27
N ASP A 179 -6.91 5.88 -17.48
CA ASP A 179 -7.18 7.25 -17.92
C ASP A 179 -6.15 8.30 -17.45
N GLY A 180 -5.18 7.90 -16.61
CA GLY A 180 -4.19 8.81 -16.05
C GLY A 180 -4.74 9.83 -15.05
N SER A 181 -6.00 9.70 -14.62
CA SER A 181 -6.61 10.59 -13.63
C SER A 181 -6.15 10.26 -12.21
N PHE A 182 -6.25 11.22 -11.29
CA PHE A 182 -6.07 10.92 -9.87
C PHE A 182 -7.26 11.37 -9.02
N SER A 183 -7.40 10.73 -7.88
CA SER A 183 -8.23 11.20 -6.77
C SER A 183 -7.57 10.85 -5.45
N TYR A 184 -7.74 11.69 -4.43
CA TYR A 184 -7.20 11.41 -3.11
C TYR A 184 -8.25 11.50 -2.02
N HIS A 185 -8.09 10.66 -1.00
CA HIS A 185 -8.93 10.63 0.20
C HIS A 185 -8.08 11.07 1.38
N TYR A 186 -8.46 12.18 1.98
CA TYR A 186 -7.83 12.72 3.18
C TYR A 186 -8.50 12.19 4.44
N PHE A 187 -7.70 11.85 5.45
CA PHE A 187 -8.16 11.48 6.77
C PHE A 187 -7.33 12.24 7.82
N PRO A 188 -7.95 12.92 8.81
CA PRO A 188 -7.26 13.47 9.95
C PRO A 188 -6.70 12.34 10.85
N PRO A 189 -5.77 12.64 11.78
CA PRO A 189 -5.03 11.63 12.56
C PRO A 189 -5.91 10.63 13.32
N ASP A 190 -7.03 11.09 13.86
CA ASP A 190 -7.97 10.31 14.69
C ASP A 190 -9.05 9.58 13.88
N ALA A 191 -9.22 9.92 12.61
CA ALA A 191 -10.29 9.33 11.77
C ALA A 191 -10.11 7.82 11.50
N LEU A 192 -8.90 7.29 11.68
CA LEU A 192 -8.57 5.90 11.40
C LEU A 192 -8.35 5.03 12.66
N GLU A 193 -8.80 5.48 13.82
CA GLU A 193 -8.65 4.71 15.08
C GLU A 193 -9.43 3.38 15.06
N LYS A 194 -10.59 3.32 14.39
CA LYS A 194 -11.35 2.06 14.23
C LYS A 194 -10.61 1.09 13.33
N GLU A 195 -10.02 1.56 12.25
CA GLU A 195 -9.19 0.78 11.33
C GLU A 195 -7.94 0.23 12.02
N TRP A 196 -7.32 1.03 12.89
CA TRP A 196 -6.24 0.55 13.75
C TRP A 196 -6.69 -0.53 14.72
N MET A 197 -7.88 -0.41 15.34
CA MET A 197 -8.42 -1.46 16.19
C MET A 197 -8.66 -2.77 15.42
N VAL A 198 -9.15 -2.66 14.17
CA VAL A 198 -9.29 -3.83 13.29
C VAL A 198 -7.93 -4.44 12.99
N PHE A 199 -6.91 -3.64 12.66
CA PHE A 199 -5.56 -4.17 12.43
C PHE A 199 -5.00 -4.91 13.63
N LYS A 200 -5.17 -4.37 14.85
CA LYS A 200 -4.76 -5.06 16.10
C LYS A 200 -5.45 -6.41 16.27
N ALA A 201 -6.74 -6.49 15.99
CA ALA A 201 -7.47 -7.75 16.04
C ALA A 201 -6.95 -8.78 15.02
N LEU A 202 -6.66 -8.32 13.78
CA LEU A 202 -6.05 -9.17 12.75
C LEU A 202 -4.65 -9.64 13.13
N LEU A 203 -3.84 -8.79 13.77
CA LEU A 203 -2.51 -9.14 14.26
C LEU A 203 -2.57 -10.21 15.36
N ILE A 204 -3.51 -10.07 16.30
CA ILE A 204 -3.75 -11.09 17.34
C ILE A 204 -4.13 -12.41 16.68
N LEU A 205 -5.10 -12.39 15.77
CA LEU A 205 -5.54 -13.59 15.05
C LEU A 205 -4.39 -14.23 14.25
N HIS A 206 -3.59 -13.41 13.58
CA HIS A 206 -2.43 -13.87 12.82
C HIS A 206 -1.41 -14.61 13.68
N ASN A 207 -1.14 -14.10 14.88
CA ASN A 207 -0.21 -14.71 15.82
C ASN A 207 -0.77 -16.00 16.45
N LEU A 208 -2.06 -16.01 16.80
CA LEU A 208 -2.73 -17.22 17.30
C LEU A 208 -2.74 -18.34 16.25
N LYS A 209 -3.03 -18.03 14.99
CA LYS A 209 -2.97 -19.02 13.90
C LYS A 209 -1.62 -19.73 13.78
N LYS A 210 -0.51 -19.04 14.05
CA LYS A 210 0.84 -19.65 14.05
C LYS A 210 1.08 -20.59 15.22
N GLN A 211 0.27 -20.51 16.28
CA GLN A 211 0.40 -21.35 17.47
C GLN A 211 -0.46 -22.60 17.39
N ILE A 212 -1.54 -22.57 16.59
CA ILE A 212 -2.51 -23.68 16.49
C ILE A 212 -2.42 -24.44 15.16
N GLY A 213 -1.65 -23.99 14.20
CA GLY A 213 -1.42 -24.62 12.89
C GLY A 213 0.02 -24.95 12.69
#